data_3cb4ebb09da87fec83694c77dfe4c8c1
#
_entry.id   3cb4ebb09da87fec83694c77dfe4c8c1
#
_cell.length_a   1.000
_cell.length_b   1.000
_cell.length_c   1.000
_cell.angle_alpha   90.00
_cell.angle_beta   90.00
_cell.angle_gamma   90.00
#
_symmetry.space_group_name_H-M   'P 1'
#
loop_
_entity.id
_entity.type
_entity.pdbx_description
1 polymer ?
#
loop_
_entity_poly.entity_id
_entity_poly.type
_entity_poly.pdbx_seq_one_letter_code
_entity_poly.pdbx_strand_id
1 'polypeptide(L)'
;MSRNFYNNVYYFITVPTVRRFPFFDTIEKKSLILARLEKSKGLFRVEDLDFSIMSNHYHFVSYFRDGRIIPRLLQMVNGGSAYDLNRITDNKKPVWDEYFIYLIDKEVLLSKVRGYVVGNPVKHSEVKTLAELEKYPFSSFYTLTKKIDREQVLSWIQSVILLEDEKFLETLG
;
A
#
# COMPACT_ATOMS: atom_id res chain seq x y z
N MET A 1 6.38 -20.89 9.36
CA MET A 1 6.09 -20.30 10.69
C MET A 1 4.72 -19.66 10.66
N SER A 2 3.86 -19.96 11.62
CA SER A 2 2.57 -19.28 11.79
C SER A 2 2.85 -17.83 12.19
N ARG A 3 2.45 -16.84 11.36
CA ARG A 3 2.54 -15.42 11.73
C ARG A 3 1.50 -15.15 12.80
N ASN A 4 1.92 -14.68 13.96
CA ASN A 4 0.99 -14.23 14.99
C ASN A 4 0.48 -12.84 14.64
N PHE A 5 -0.85 -12.71 14.45
CA PHE A 5 -1.50 -11.44 14.22
C PHE A 5 -2.11 -10.91 15.51
N TYR A 6 -1.83 -9.66 15.83
CA TYR A 6 -2.39 -8.96 16.99
C TYR A 6 -3.63 -8.17 16.59
N ASN A 7 -4.50 -7.94 17.55
CA ASN A 7 -5.72 -7.17 17.38
C ASN A 7 -5.53 -5.74 17.88
N ASN A 8 -6.34 -4.81 17.35
CA ASN A 8 -6.36 -3.40 17.75
C ASN A 8 -5.01 -2.69 17.54
N VAL A 9 -4.37 -2.96 16.40
CA VAL A 9 -3.07 -2.38 16.05
C VAL A 9 -3.03 -2.02 14.56
N TYR A 10 -2.07 -1.17 14.21
CA TYR A 10 -1.75 -0.88 12.81
C TYR A 10 -0.77 -1.92 12.24
N TYR A 11 -1.00 -2.27 10.99
CA TYR A 11 -0.03 -3.01 10.18
C TYR A 11 0.31 -2.25 8.92
N PHE A 12 1.61 -2.18 8.63
CA PHE A 12 2.12 -1.78 7.33
C PHE A 12 2.38 -3.04 6.50
N ILE A 13 1.86 -3.05 5.29
CA ILE A 13 1.93 -4.20 4.39
C ILE A 13 2.48 -3.74 3.04
N THR A 14 3.44 -4.49 2.53
CA THR A 14 4.02 -4.29 1.20
C THR A 14 3.90 -5.56 0.38
N VAL A 15 3.41 -5.44 -0.84
CA VAL A 15 3.16 -6.58 -1.72
C VAL A 15 3.83 -6.32 -3.07
N PRO A 16 4.98 -6.94 -3.33
CA PRO A 16 5.67 -6.82 -4.61
C PRO A 16 5.09 -7.80 -5.64
N THR A 17 5.23 -7.45 -6.91
CA THR A 17 5.08 -8.41 -8.00
C THR A 17 6.29 -9.32 -8.10
N VAL A 18 6.10 -10.50 -8.70
CA VAL A 18 7.19 -11.45 -8.94
C VAL A 18 8.33 -10.77 -9.72
N ARG A 19 9.54 -10.83 -9.13
CA ARG A 19 10.76 -10.21 -9.65
C ARG A 19 10.62 -8.71 -9.94
N ARG A 20 9.72 -8.02 -9.24
CA ARG A 20 9.42 -6.60 -9.48
C ARG A 20 9.03 -6.29 -10.93
N PHE A 21 8.45 -7.25 -11.64
CA PHE A 21 7.98 -7.03 -13.00
C PHE A 21 6.79 -6.06 -13.01
N PRO A 22 6.75 -5.02 -13.89
CA PRO A 22 5.73 -3.97 -13.88
C PRO A 22 4.41 -4.43 -14.51
N PHE A 23 3.74 -5.41 -13.90
CA PHE A 23 2.45 -5.94 -14.39
C PHE A 23 1.36 -4.89 -14.46
N PHE A 24 1.41 -3.87 -13.59
CA PHE A 24 0.38 -2.85 -13.43
C PHE A 24 0.84 -1.47 -13.93
N ASP A 25 1.39 -1.42 -15.15
CA ASP A 25 2.02 -0.26 -15.76
C ASP A 25 1.04 0.76 -16.38
N THR A 26 -0.26 0.48 -16.39
CA THR A 26 -1.30 1.38 -16.92
C THR A 26 -2.33 1.73 -15.84
N ILE A 27 -3.07 2.82 -16.06
CA ILE A 27 -4.19 3.24 -15.21
C ILE A 27 -5.22 2.12 -15.08
N GLU A 28 -5.59 1.49 -16.20
CA GLU A 28 -6.56 0.38 -16.24
C GLU A 28 -6.11 -0.76 -15.31
N LYS A 29 -4.86 -1.21 -15.45
CA LYS A 29 -4.33 -2.31 -14.65
C LYS A 29 -4.22 -1.96 -13.16
N LYS A 30 -3.75 -0.75 -12.80
CA LYS A 30 -3.72 -0.28 -11.40
C LYS A 30 -5.12 -0.22 -10.79
N SER A 31 -6.12 0.16 -11.58
CA SER A 31 -7.53 0.18 -11.14
C SER A 31 -8.04 -1.19 -10.70
N LEU A 32 -7.48 -2.29 -11.20
CA LEU A 32 -7.83 -3.65 -10.76
C LEU A 32 -7.44 -3.87 -9.29
N ILE A 33 -6.24 -3.41 -8.90
CA ILE A 33 -5.80 -3.49 -7.50
C ILE A 33 -6.67 -2.60 -6.61
N LEU A 34 -6.89 -1.34 -7.03
CA LEU A 34 -7.68 -0.37 -6.28
C LEU A 34 -9.10 -0.90 -6.00
N ALA A 35 -9.77 -1.41 -7.02
CA ALA A 35 -11.13 -1.96 -6.89
C ALA A 35 -11.17 -3.14 -5.90
N ARG A 36 -10.15 -4.01 -5.91
CA ARG A 36 -10.06 -5.13 -4.97
C ARG A 36 -9.76 -4.67 -3.56
N LEU A 37 -8.90 -3.66 -3.40
CA LEU A 37 -8.56 -3.07 -2.10
C LEU A 37 -9.78 -2.39 -1.46
N GLU A 38 -10.52 -1.58 -2.21
CA GLU A 38 -11.73 -0.92 -1.75
C GLU A 38 -12.84 -1.91 -1.38
N LYS A 39 -13.05 -2.94 -2.21
CA LYS A 39 -14.00 -4.01 -1.90
C LYS A 39 -13.61 -4.73 -0.61
N SER A 40 -12.32 -5.03 -0.43
CA SER A 40 -11.81 -5.69 0.77
C SER A 40 -11.96 -4.80 2.00
N LYS A 41 -11.70 -3.49 1.88
CA LYS A 41 -11.92 -2.52 2.95
C LYS A 41 -13.36 -2.59 3.48
N GLY A 42 -14.35 -2.58 2.59
CA GLY A 42 -15.77 -2.68 2.97
C GLY A 42 -16.12 -4.02 3.61
N LEU A 43 -15.71 -5.13 2.98
CA LEU A 43 -16.05 -6.49 3.43
C LEU A 43 -15.46 -6.82 4.80
N PHE A 44 -14.20 -6.44 5.03
CA PHE A 44 -13.48 -6.73 6.27
C PHE A 44 -13.55 -5.60 7.29
N ARG A 45 -14.30 -4.53 7.00
CA ARG A 45 -14.45 -3.34 7.87
C ARG A 45 -13.09 -2.78 8.31
N VAL A 46 -12.18 -2.67 7.35
CA VAL A 46 -10.84 -2.13 7.59
C VAL A 46 -10.93 -0.62 7.80
N GLU A 47 -10.33 -0.14 8.87
CA GLU A 47 -10.35 1.26 9.27
C GLU A 47 -9.02 1.95 8.92
N ASP A 48 -9.08 3.26 8.70
CA ASP A 48 -7.89 4.12 8.57
C ASP A 48 -6.88 3.63 7.54
N LEU A 49 -7.38 3.22 6.37
CA LEU A 49 -6.58 2.71 5.28
C LEU A 49 -5.90 3.84 4.51
N ASP A 50 -4.57 3.89 4.57
CA ASP A 50 -3.73 4.66 3.66
C ASP A 50 -2.98 3.71 2.72
N PHE A 51 -2.92 4.07 1.44
CA PHE A 51 -2.36 3.17 0.41
C PHE A 51 -1.66 3.92 -0.71
N SER A 52 -0.83 3.21 -1.45
CA SER A 52 -0.33 3.59 -2.78
C SER A 52 -0.08 2.36 -3.65
N ILE A 53 -0.36 2.52 -4.95
CA ILE A 53 -0.25 1.47 -5.96
C ILE A 53 0.70 1.94 -7.04
N MET A 54 1.77 1.19 -7.26
CA MET A 54 2.77 1.39 -8.29
C MET A 54 2.65 0.32 -9.38
N SER A 55 3.47 0.42 -10.41
CA SER A 55 3.46 -0.55 -11.52
C SER A 55 3.84 -1.97 -11.11
N ASN A 56 4.67 -2.14 -10.08
CA ASN A 56 5.26 -3.42 -9.68
C ASN A 56 5.13 -3.76 -8.19
N HIS A 57 4.37 -3.00 -7.44
CA HIS A 57 4.04 -3.28 -6.03
C HIS A 57 2.93 -2.36 -5.55
N TYR A 58 2.37 -2.68 -4.40
CA TYR A 58 1.54 -1.74 -3.66
C TYR A 58 1.86 -1.80 -2.16
N HIS A 59 1.57 -0.69 -1.49
CA HIS A 59 1.69 -0.56 -0.04
C HIS A 59 0.37 -0.14 0.55
N PHE A 60 0.14 -0.55 1.79
CA PHE A 60 -0.89 0.07 2.61
C PHE A 60 -0.55 -0.03 4.09
N VAL A 61 -1.05 0.91 4.87
CA VAL A 61 -1.08 0.88 6.33
C VAL A 61 -2.52 1.03 6.78
N SER A 62 -2.92 0.24 7.75
CA SER A 62 -4.29 0.27 8.25
C SER A 62 -4.39 -0.24 9.67
N TYR A 63 -5.43 0.22 10.38
CA TYR A 63 -5.82 -0.30 11.68
C TYR A 63 -6.68 -1.56 11.54
N PHE A 64 -6.34 -2.59 12.30
CA PHE A 64 -7.07 -3.86 12.31
C PHE A 64 -7.58 -4.18 13.71
N ARG A 65 -8.90 -4.20 13.86
CA ARG A 65 -9.54 -4.69 15.09
C ARG A 65 -9.27 -6.17 15.32
N ASP A 66 -9.24 -6.93 14.24
CA ASP A 66 -8.86 -8.34 14.23
C ASP A 66 -7.79 -8.58 13.16
N GLY A 67 -6.55 -8.76 13.58
CA GLY A 67 -5.42 -8.97 12.66
C GLY A 67 -5.51 -10.31 11.89
N ARG A 68 -6.28 -11.28 12.37
CA ARG A 68 -6.42 -12.60 11.73
C ARG A 68 -7.10 -12.55 10.37
N ILE A 69 -7.77 -11.45 10.06
CA ILE A 69 -8.40 -11.25 8.74
C ILE A 69 -7.38 -10.93 7.63
N ILE A 70 -6.16 -10.47 7.97
CA ILE A 70 -5.16 -9.99 7.02
C ILE A 70 -4.85 -11.01 5.91
N PRO A 71 -4.57 -12.29 6.21
CA PRO A 71 -4.30 -13.28 5.15
C PRO A 71 -5.45 -13.40 4.15
N ARG A 72 -6.70 -13.39 4.63
CA ARG A 72 -7.88 -13.48 3.77
C ARG A 72 -8.11 -12.22 2.95
N LEU A 73 -7.87 -11.05 3.55
CA LEU A 73 -7.90 -9.78 2.84
C LEU A 73 -6.87 -9.77 1.70
N LEU A 74 -5.63 -10.14 1.98
CA LEU A 74 -4.57 -10.20 0.97
C LEU A 74 -4.87 -11.24 -0.11
N GLN A 75 -5.39 -12.41 0.24
CA GLN A 75 -5.84 -13.40 -0.73
C GLN A 75 -6.89 -12.82 -1.69
N MET A 76 -7.83 -12.03 -1.18
CA MET A 76 -8.87 -11.40 -1.98
C MET A 76 -8.31 -10.31 -2.90
N VAL A 77 -7.40 -9.46 -2.39
CA VAL A 77 -6.78 -8.41 -3.20
C VAL A 77 -5.85 -9.02 -4.25
N ASN A 78 -4.91 -9.85 -3.83
CA ASN A 78 -3.87 -10.41 -4.71
C ASN A 78 -4.47 -11.42 -5.70
N GLY A 79 -5.24 -12.38 -5.23
CA GLY A 79 -5.87 -13.39 -6.10
C GLY A 79 -6.87 -12.75 -7.05
N GLY A 80 -7.67 -11.79 -6.56
CA GLY A 80 -8.65 -11.08 -7.37
C GLY A 80 -8.01 -10.22 -8.46
N SER A 81 -7.01 -9.40 -8.11
CA SER A 81 -6.33 -8.53 -9.08
C SER A 81 -5.51 -9.32 -10.10
N ALA A 82 -4.87 -10.42 -9.70
CA ALA A 82 -4.17 -11.31 -10.61
C ALA A 82 -5.15 -11.99 -11.59
N TYR A 83 -6.30 -12.46 -11.11
CA TYR A 83 -7.33 -13.01 -11.96
C TYR A 83 -7.85 -12.01 -12.99
N ASP A 84 -8.17 -10.77 -12.54
CA ASP A 84 -8.66 -9.72 -13.41
C ASP A 84 -7.61 -9.30 -14.44
N LEU A 85 -6.34 -9.17 -14.03
CA LEU A 85 -5.22 -8.90 -14.93
C LEU A 85 -5.08 -9.97 -16.01
N ASN A 86 -5.13 -11.24 -15.63
CA ASN A 86 -5.00 -12.36 -16.55
C ASN A 86 -6.15 -12.42 -17.58
N ARG A 87 -7.33 -11.88 -17.22
CA ARG A 87 -8.46 -11.77 -18.15
C ARG A 87 -8.29 -10.70 -19.21
N ILE A 88 -7.58 -9.60 -18.92
CA ILE A 88 -7.34 -8.50 -19.85
C ILE A 88 -5.97 -8.60 -20.54
N THR A 89 -5.16 -9.56 -20.15
CA THR A 89 -3.86 -9.84 -20.74
C THR A 89 -3.72 -11.35 -20.96
N ASP A 90 -2.82 -11.78 -21.82
CA ASP A 90 -2.52 -13.20 -21.99
C ASP A 90 -1.51 -13.74 -20.96
N ASN A 91 -1.40 -13.07 -19.80
CA ASN A 91 -0.47 -13.49 -18.77
C ASN A 91 -0.92 -14.82 -18.14
N LYS A 92 -0.02 -15.80 -18.10
CA LYS A 92 -0.22 -17.10 -17.44
C LYS A 92 0.76 -17.34 -16.29
N LYS A 93 1.56 -16.32 -15.95
CA LYS A 93 2.59 -16.41 -14.93
C LYS A 93 2.04 -15.91 -13.59
N PRO A 94 2.61 -16.34 -12.46
CA PRO A 94 2.33 -15.73 -11.16
C PRO A 94 2.56 -14.22 -11.22
N VAL A 95 1.66 -13.45 -10.62
CA VAL A 95 1.71 -11.97 -10.61
C VAL A 95 2.35 -11.46 -9.33
N TRP A 96 1.91 -11.98 -8.18
CA TRP A 96 2.34 -11.52 -6.87
C TRP A 96 3.41 -12.40 -6.27
N ASP A 97 4.38 -11.78 -5.59
CA ASP A 97 5.40 -12.41 -4.78
C ASP A 97 4.96 -12.50 -3.32
N GLU A 98 5.83 -12.94 -2.43
CA GLU A 98 5.59 -12.94 -1.00
C GLU A 98 5.42 -11.51 -0.48
N TYR A 99 4.40 -11.29 0.36
CA TYR A 99 4.18 -10.00 1.01
C TYR A 99 4.95 -9.87 2.32
N PHE A 100 5.30 -8.63 2.66
CA PHE A 100 5.92 -8.28 3.92
C PHE A 100 4.91 -7.54 4.79
N ILE A 101 4.97 -7.79 6.10
CA ILE A 101 4.06 -7.22 7.08
C ILE A 101 4.83 -6.79 8.33
N TYR A 102 4.57 -5.56 8.76
CA TYR A 102 5.20 -4.94 9.91
C TYR A 102 4.12 -4.44 10.88
N LEU A 103 4.30 -4.76 12.16
CA LEU A 103 3.48 -4.24 13.24
C LEU A 103 3.90 -2.81 13.55
N ILE A 104 2.95 -1.89 13.66
CA ILE A 104 3.19 -0.49 13.99
C ILE A 104 2.56 -0.21 15.36
N ASP A 105 3.38 -0.15 16.37
CA ASP A 105 2.98 0.01 17.78
C ASP A 105 3.25 1.41 18.35
N LYS A 106 3.95 2.28 17.60
CA LYS A 106 4.32 3.65 18.00
C LYS A 106 3.72 4.69 17.07
N GLU A 107 3.13 5.73 17.64
CA GLU A 107 2.51 6.83 16.86
C GLU A 107 3.52 7.55 15.95
N VAL A 108 4.73 7.80 16.44
CA VAL A 108 5.81 8.41 15.64
C VAL A 108 6.15 7.54 14.43
N LEU A 109 6.14 6.22 14.60
CA LEU A 109 6.40 5.28 13.52
C LEU A 109 5.24 5.26 12.52
N LEU A 110 3.99 5.32 13.02
CA LEU A 110 2.80 5.40 12.16
C LEU A 110 2.83 6.61 11.25
N SER A 111 3.21 7.79 11.77
CA SER A 111 3.34 9.02 10.97
C SER A 111 4.36 8.87 9.84
N LYS A 112 5.54 8.30 10.12
CA LYS A 112 6.56 8.01 9.11
C LYS A 112 6.07 7.00 8.06
N VAL A 113 5.39 5.93 8.50
CA VAL A 113 4.84 4.90 7.59
C VAL A 113 3.76 5.50 6.70
N ARG A 114 2.86 6.34 7.23
CA ARG A 114 1.87 7.06 6.43
C ARG A 114 2.54 7.95 5.37
N GLY A 115 3.53 8.75 5.78
CA GLY A 115 4.31 9.57 4.85
C GLY A 115 4.99 8.74 3.75
N TYR A 116 5.60 7.62 4.13
CA TYR A 116 6.20 6.68 3.18
C TYR A 116 5.17 6.10 2.21
N VAL A 117 4.06 5.60 2.72
CA VAL A 117 3.00 4.99 1.89
C VAL A 117 2.44 5.98 0.90
N VAL A 118 1.95 7.14 1.35
CA VAL A 118 1.27 8.08 0.44
C VAL A 118 2.24 8.83 -0.47
N GLY A 119 3.51 9.01 -0.06
CA GLY A 119 4.57 9.65 -0.85
C GLY A 119 5.27 8.71 -1.85
N ASN A 120 5.04 7.42 -1.75
CA ASN A 120 5.73 6.40 -2.54
C ASN A 120 5.62 6.59 -4.07
N PRO A 121 4.48 7.07 -4.63
CA PRO A 121 4.40 7.35 -6.06
C PRO A 121 5.40 8.41 -6.56
N VAL A 122 5.73 9.42 -5.75
CA VAL A 122 6.77 10.39 -6.08
C VAL A 122 8.14 9.74 -6.03
N LYS A 123 8.41 8.97 -4.99
CA LYS A 123 9.67 8.25 -4.79
C LYS A 123 9.99 7.31 -5.95
N HIS A 124 9.01 6.59 -6.47
CA HIS A 124 9.18 5.65 -7.58
C HIS A 124 8.88 6.25 -8.96
N SER A 125 8.79 7.58 -9.06
CA SER A 125 8.58 8.28 -10.32
C SER A 125 7.30 7.90 -11.08
N GLU A 126 6.28 7.39 -10.37
CA GLU A 126 4.93 7.23 -10.93
C GLU A 126 4.27 8.60 -11.18
N VAL A 127 4.64 9.58 -10.35
CA VAL A 127 4.37 11.00 -10.51
C VAL A 127 5.66 11.79 -10.23
N LYS A 128 5.81 12.97 -10.81
CA LYS A 128 7.05 13.76 -10.72
C LYS A 128 7.03 14.78 -9.59
N THR A 129 5.84 15.23 -9.20
CA THR A 129 5.67 16.32 -8.24
C THR A 129 4.59 16.02 -7.21
N LEU A 130 4.61 16.76 -6.10
CA LEU A 130 3.53 16.70 -5.10
C LEU A 130 2.20 17.19 -5.67
N ALA A 131 2.20 18.13 -6.61
CA ALA A 131 0.99 18.60 -7.28
C ALA A 131 0.35 17.51 -8.16
N GLU A 132 1.16 16.66 -8.78
CA GLU A 132 0.69 15.48 -9.49
C GLU A 132 0.19 14.40 -8.52
N LEU A 133 0.85 14.24 -7.35
CA LEU A 133 0.42 13.31 -6.31
C LEU A 133 -0.99 13.63 -5.79
N GLU A 134 -1.35 14.90 -5.67
CA GLU A 134 -2.70 15.32 -5.26
C GLU A 134 -3.80 14.82 -6.20
N LYS A 135 -3.47 14.62 -7.47
CA LYS A 135 -4.38 14.16 -8.53
C LYS A 135 -4.22 12.66 -8.83
N TYR A 136 -3.27 12.00 -8.18
CA TYR A 136 -2.97 10.60 -8.45
C TYR A 136 -3.96 9.67 -7.76
N PRO A 137 -4.84 8.97 -8.48
CA PRO A 137 -5.94 8.21 -7.89
C PRO A 137 -5.47 6.93 -7.18
N PHE A 138 -4.22 6.54 -7.38
CA PHE A 138 -3.63 5.32 -6.82
C PHE A 138 -2.79 5.59 -5.57
N SER A 139 -3.03 6.73 -4.91
CA SER A 139 -2.55 7.05 -3.56
C SER A 139 -3.67 7.68 -2.75
N SER A 140 -3.73 7.35 -1.47
CA SER A 140 -4.66 8.00 -0.53
C SER A 140 -4.19 9.37 -0.04
N PHE A 141 -3.16 9.97 -0.64
CA PHE A 141 -2.64 11.29 -0.24
C PHE A 141 -3.75 12.33 -0.10
N TYR A 142 -4.61 12.47 -1.13
CA TYR A 142 -5.70 13.43 -1.11
C TYR A 142 -6.69 13.18 0.04
N THR A 143 -7.08 11.93 0.26
CA THR A 143 -8.00 11.56 1.35
C THR A 143 -7.39 11.75 2.74
N LEU A 144 -6.09 11.50 2.87
CA LEU A 144 -5.36 11.72 4.11
C LEU A 144 -5.26 13.21 4.45
N THR A 145 -4.99 14.08 3.47
CA THR A 145 -4.93 15.54 3.67
C THR A 145 -6.29 16.19 3.94
N LYS A 146 -7.40 15.45 3.82
CA LYS A 146 -8.72 15.89 4.30
C LYS A 146 -8.96 15.58 5.77
N LYS A 147 -8.19 14.66 6.35
CA LYS A 147 -8.31 14.24 7.75
C LYS A 147 -7.23 14.85 8.63
N ILE A 148 -6.03 15.07 8.08
CA ILE A 148 -4.84 15.55 8.76
C ILE A 148 -4.34 16.77 8.01
N ASP A 149 -3.82 17.75 8.75
CA ASP A 149 -3.26 18.95 8.15
C ASP A 149 -2.26 18.63 7.03
N ARG A 150 -2.42 19.31 5.89
CA ARG A 150 -1.64 19.05 4.68
C ARG A 150 -0.14 19.23 4.90
N GLU A 151 0.25 20.29 5.61
CA GLU A 151 1.67 20.56 5.89
C GLU A 151 2.29 19.48 6.78
N GLN A 152 1.50 18.94 7.71
CA GLN A 152 1.93 17.82 8.53
C GLN A 152 2.15 16.55 7.68
N VAL A 153 1.25 16.21 6.76
CA VAL A 153 1.43 15.06 5.85
C VAL A 153 2.65 15.28 4.96
N LEU A 154 2.88 16.50 4.44
CA LEU A 154 4.06 16.82 3.65
C LEU A 154 5.36 16.67 4.46
N SER A 155 5.36 17.08 5.71
CA SER A 155 6.50 16.88 6.62
C SER A 155 6.81 15.37 6.80
N TRP A 156 5.80 14.55 6.95
CA TRP A 156 5.99 13.10 7.02
C TRP A 156 6.61 12.52 5.74
N ILE A 157 6.12 12.93 4.58
CA ILE A 157 6.69 12.52 3.28
C ILE A 157 8.15 12.95 3.19
N GLN A 158 8.47 14.21 3.47
CA GLN A 158 9.83 14.75 3.40
C GLN A 158 10.80 14.01 4.30
N SER A 159 10.35 13.55 5.46
CA SER A 159 11.19 12.83 6.43
C SER A 159 11.65 11.46 5.94
N VAL A 160 10.98 10.89 4.96
CA VAL A 160 11.21 9.49 4.52
C VAL A 160 11.49 9.34 3.01
N ILE A 161 11.15 10.33 2.19
CA ILE A 161 11.18 10.19 0.72
C ILE A 161 12.59 9.93 0.16
N LEU A 162 13.63 10.42 0.83
CA LEU A 162 15.02 10.22 0.43
C LEU A 162 15.65 8.94 1.00
N LEU A 163 14.95 8.24 1.90
CA LEU A 163 15.45 6.98 2.44
C LEU A 163 15.34 5.89 1.38
N GLU A 164 16.36 5.07 1.25
CA GLU A 164 16.27 3.81 0.51
C GLU A 164 15.23 2.89 1.17
N ASP A 165 14.52 2.09 0.37
CA ASP A 165 13.46 1.21 0.87
C ASP A 165 13.97 0.26 1.95
N GLU A 166 15.15 -0.33 1.77
CA GLU A 166 15.77 -1.22 2.75
C GLU A 166 16.02 -0.50 4.08
N LYS A 167 16.60 0.70 4.03
CA LYS A 167 16.85 1.52 5.22
C LYS A 167 15.56 1.94 5.91
N PHE A 168 14.51 2.26 5.14
CA PHE A 168 13.21 2.56 5.73
C PHE A 168 12.65 1.33 6.45
N LEU A 169 12.67 0.16 5.82
CA LEU A 169 12.16 -1.08 6.41
C LEU A 169 12.94 -1.51 7.66
N GLU A 170 14.26 -1.27 7.71
CA GLU A 170 15.07 -1.49 8.91
C GLU A 170 14.61 -0.67 10.12
N THR A 171 13.99 0.49 9.89
CA THR A 171 13.44 1.32 10.98
C THR A 171 12.17 0.75 11.61
N LEU A 172 11.55 -0.25 10.97
CA LEU A 172 10.29 -0.86 11.39
C LEU A 172 10.49 -2.14 12.22
N GLY A 173 11.68 -2.73 12.18
CA GLY A 173 12.04 -3.99 12.86
C GLY A 173 12.79 -3.78 14.14
#